data_fa11e19070d9d6011c8bb58cbb2f6453
#
_entry.id   fa11e19070d9d6011c8bb58cbb2f6453
#
_cell.length_a   1.000
_cell.length_b   1.000
_cell.length_c   1.000
_cell.angle_alpha   90.00
_cell.angle_beta   90.00
_cell.angle_gamma   90.00
#
_symmetry.space_group_name_H-M   'P 1'
#
loop_
_entity.id
_entity.type
_entity.pdbx_description
1 polymer ?
#
loop_
_entity_poly.entity_id
_entity_poly.type
_entity_poly.pdbx_seq_one_letter_code
_entity_poly.pdbx_strand_id
1 'polypeptide(L)'
;KKFNDYTKNNLYGLDFAFFLSLLILDNTDNSDYFFYKFNISKKNQKRIKLIKEFYFSKKPPIKFNSQNLWKIFYFNGKEGLVDILNYKIYTSKKLDKNLVNQINFFENKEVPKLSVTGGDLIKNFGIPEGQRVGEKLKEIENVWINNNFKISDKNIKKILES
;
A
#
# COMPACT_ATOMS: atom_id res chain seq x y z
N LYS A 1 -5.03 25.02 -4.52
CA LYS A 1 -3.72 24.34 -4.40
C LYS A 1 -2.75 24.91 -5.44
N LYS A 2 -1.51 25.29 -5.07
CA LYS A 2 -0.47 25.65 -6.03
C LYS A 2 0.31 24.38 -6.39
N PHE A 3 0.19 23.96 -7.63
CA PHE A 3 0.96 22.84 -8.17
C PHE A 3 2.36 23.28 -8.58
N ASN A 4 3.36 22.40 -8.46
CA ASN A 4 4.69 22.61 -9.01
C ASN A 4 4.67 22.53 -10.55
N ASP A 5 5.75 22.94 -11.20
CA ASP A 5 5.78 23.00 -12.67
C ASP A 5 5.75 21.59 -13.32
N TYR A 6 6.34 20.58 -12.67
CA TYR A 6 6.19 19.19 -13.11
C TYR A 6 4.72 18.78 -13.15
N THR A 7 3.97 19.08 -12.09
CA THR A 7 2.53 18.79 -12.01
C THR A 7 1.76 19.50 -13.11
N LYS A 8 1.99 20.81 -13.31
CA LYS A 8 1.30 21.60 -14.35
C LYS A 8 1.51 21.01 -15.74
N ASN A 9 2.73 20.56 -16.04
CA ASN A 9 3.09 20.02 -17.35
C ASN A 9 2.61 18.58 -17.57
N ASN A 10 2.27 17.85 -16.51
CA ASN A 10 1.90 16.42 -16.56
C ASN A 10 0.46 16.15 -16.10
N LEU A 11 -0.41 17.15 -16.04
CA LEU A 11 -1.83 16.93 -15.71
C LEU A 11 -2.60 16.19 -16.81
N TYR A 12 -2.19 16.35 -18.06
CA TYR A 12 -2.81 15.67 -19.18
C TYR A 12 -2.38 14.19 -19.19
N GLY A 13 -3.37 13.31 -19.31
CA GLY A 13 -3.13 11.85 -19.30
C GLY A 13 -3.13 11.19 -17.92
N LEU A 14 -3.39 11.94 -16.85
CA LEU A 14 -3.59 11.33 -15.54
C LEU A 14 -4.83 10.44 -15.55
N ASP A 15 -4.71 9.31 -14.88
CA ASP A 15 -5.85 8.45 -14.58
C ASP A 15 -6.94 9.23 -13.83
N PHE A 16 -8.20 8.99 -14.19
CA PHE A 16 -9.34 9.72 -13.65
C PHE A 16 -9.43 9.68 -12.13
N ALA A 17 -9.25 8.52 -11.50
CA ALA A 17 -9.34 8.39 -10.05
C ALA A 17 -8.21 9.17 -9.34
N PHE A 18 -7.01 9.10 -9.89
CA PHE A 18 -5.88 9.84 -9.37
C PHE A 18 -6.07 11.36 -9.54
N PHE A 19 -6.47 11.81 -10.73
CA PHE A 19 -6.78 13.23 -10.97
C PHE A 19 -7.86 13.75 -10.03
N LEU A 20 -8.95 12.99 -9.86
CA LEU A 20 -10.01 13.35 -8.94
C LEU A 20 -9.49 13.45 -7.49
N SER A 21 -8.59 12.56 -7.07
CA SER A 21 -7.98 12.64 -5.74
C SER A 21 -7.23 13.95 -5.50
N LEU A 22 -6.53 14.45 -6.52
CA LEU A 22 -5.82 15.75 -6.44
C LEU A 22 -6.79 16.92 -6.24
N LEU A 23 -8.01 16.83 -6.76
CA LEU A 23 -9.01 17.88 -6.68
C LEU A 23 -9.77 17.87 -5.35
N ILE A 24 -10.27 16.69 -4.94
CA ILE A 24 -11.24 16.58 -3.84
C ILE A 24 -10.62 16.30 -2.48
N LEU A 25 -9.40 15.73 -2.44
CA LEU A 25 -8.80 15.42 -1.15
C LEU A 25 -8.20 16.67 -0.51
N ASP A 26 -8.71 16.98 0.64
CA ASP A 26 -8.26 18.01 1.55
C ASP A 26 -8.54 17.59 3.00
N ASN A 27 -8.47 18.51 3.95
CA ASN A 27 -8.77 18.23 5.36
C ASN A 27 -10.27 18.16 5.68
N THR A 28 -11.15 18.32 4.67
CA THR A 28 -12.60 18.16 4.83
C THR A 28 -13.04 16.73 4.55
N ASP A 29 -14.24 16.37 5.02
CA ASP A 29 -14.76 15.01 4.83
C ASP A 29 -15.79 14.92 3.68
N ASN A 30 -15.57 15.68 2.61
CA ASN A 30 -16.50 15.79 1.50
C ASN A 30 -16.37 14.68 0.45
N SER A 31 -15.37 13.80 0.55
CA SER A 31 -15.11 12.79 -0.50
C SER A 31 -16.30 11.84 -0.74
N ASP A 32 -17.02 11.43 0.32
CA ASP A 32 -18.16 10.51 0.18
C ASP A 32 -19.36 11.17 -0.53
N TYR A 33 -19.55 12.49 -0.32
CA TYR A 33 -20.54 13.26 -1.09
C TYR A 33 -20.21 13.28 -2.58
N PHE A 34 -18.94 13.50 -2.94
CA PHE A 34 -18.50 13.45 -4.34
C PHE A 34 -18.68 12.06 -4.95
N PHE A 35 -18.38 10.99 -4.20
CA PHE A 35 -18.56 9.62 -4.67
C PHE A 35 -20.02 9.34 -5.03
N TYR A 36 -20.94 9.77 -4.19
CA TYR A 36 -22.36 9.61 -4.42
C TYR A 36 -22.84 10.47 -5.59
N LYS A 37 -22.56 11.79 -5.55
CA LYS A 37 -23.02 12.75 -6.54
C LYS A 37 -22.59 12.43 -7.97
N PHE A 38 -21.36 11.95 -8.15
CA PHE A 38 -20.78 11.67 -9.47
C PHE A 38 -20.76 10.16 -9.79
N ASN A 39 -21.46 9.34 -9.03
CA ASN A 39 -21.55 7.89 -9.22
C ASN A 39 -20.18 7.24 -9.49
N ILE A 40 -19.20 7.56 -8.64
CA ILE A 40 -17.82 7.06 -8.78
C ILE A 40 -17.81 5.55 -8.53
N SER A 41 -17.18 4.78 -9.43
CA SER A 41 -17.09 3.33 -9.29
C SER A 41 -16.41 2.91 -7.98
N LYS A 42 -16.80 1.78 -7.41
CA LYS A 42 -16.22 1.26 -6.16
C LYS A 42 -14.69 1.07 -6.25
N LYS A 43 -14.18 0.69 -7.42
CA LYS A 43 -12.73 0.59 -7.69
C LYS A 43 -12.06 1.96 -7.49
N ASN A 44 -12.58 3.00 -8.11
CA ASN A 44 -12.02 4.35 -8.02
C ASN A 44 -12.17 4.93 -6.61
N GLN A 45 -13.31 4.70 -5.94
CA GLN A 45 -13.50 5.08 -4.55
C GLN A 45 -12.44 4.47 -3.65
N LYS A 46 -12.12 3.15 -3.82
CA LYS A 46 -11.08 2.47 -3.04
C LYS A 46 -9.72 3.12 -3.21
N ARG A 47 -9.32 3.48 -4.43
CA ARG A 47 -8.06 4.17 -4.70
C ARG A 47 -7.99 5.55 -4.04
N ILE A 48 -9.04 6.35 -4.18
CA ILE A 48 -9.12 7.68 -3.58
C ILE A 48 -9.10 7.60 -2.05
N LYS A 49 -9.85 6.64 -1.46
CA LYS A 49 -9.86 6.40 -0.02
C LYS A 49 -8.48 5.98 0.50
N LEU A 50 -7.74 5.16 -0.23
CA LEU A 50 -6.36 4.79 0.12
C LEU A 50 -5.45 6.03 0.24
N ILE A 51 -5.50 6.94 -0.72
CA ILE A 51 -4.73 8.20 -0.67
C ILE A 51 -5.19 9.05 0.52
N LYS A 52 -6.51 9.17 0.74
CA LYS A 52 -7.08 9.89 1.88
C LYS A 52 -6.58 9.33 3.21
N GLU A 53 -6.69 8.03 3.41
CA GLU A 53 -6.24 7.36 4.64
C GLU A 53 -4.73 7.55 4.88
N PHE A 54 -3.94 7.52 3.81
CA PHE A 54 -2.49 7.66 3.92
C PHE A 54 -2.05 9.07 4.31
N TYR A 55 -2.65 10.11 3.74
CA TYR A 55 -2.18 11.49 3.90
C TYR A 55 -2.99 12.34 4.90
N PHE A 56 -4.24 11.96 5.15
CA PHE A 56 -5.16 12.77 5.96
C PHE A 56 -5.65 12.05 7.23
N SER A 57 -5.15 10.84 7.51
CA SER A 57 -5.43 10.17 8.78
C SER A 57 -4.67 10.86 9.93
N LYS A 58 -5.19 10.68 11.16
CA LYS A 58 -4.51 11.17 12.38
C LYS A 58 -3.24 10.37 12.75
N LYS A 59 -2.86 9.39 11.94
CA LYS A 59 -1.66 8.56 12.17
C LYS A 59 -0.39 9.36 11.84
N PRO A 60 0.73 9.07 12.50
CA PRO A 60 1.99 9.72 12.18
C PRO A 60 2.39 9.43 10.72
N PRO A 61 3.00 10.40 10.02
CA PRO A 61 3.37 10.23 8.62
C PRO A 61 4.36 9.09 8.42
N ILE A 62 4.08 8.23 7.46
CA ILE A 62 4.95 7.12 7.10
C ILE A 62 6.12 7.66 6.27
N LYS A 63 7.35 7.36 6.68
CA LYS A 63 8.54 7.71 5.91
C LYS A 63 8.67 6.83 4.66
N PHE A 64 9.06 7.39 3.54
CA PHE A 64 9.32 6.66 2.28
C PHE A 64 10.72 6.04 2.26
N ASN A 65 11.05 5.23 3.27
CA ASN A 65 12.23 4.38 3.24
C ASN A 65 11.91 3.04 2.54
N SER A 66 12.95 2.30 2.15
CA SER A 66 12.80 1.05 1.40
C SER A 66 11.86 0.05 2.08
N GLN A 67 11.98 -0.15 3.39
CA GLN A 67 11.14 -1.10 4.13
C GLN A 67 9.65 -0.72 4.08
N ASN A 68 9.35 0.56 4.29
CA ASN A 68 7.97 1.04 4.26
C ASN A 68 7.37 1.00 2.85
N LEU A 69 8.17 1.30 1.81
CA LEU A 69 7.73 1.19 0.43
C LEU A 69 7.36 -0.25 0.06
N TRP A 70 8.18 -1.22 0.47
CA TRP A 70 7.86 -2.63 0.28
C TRP A 70 6.60 -3.05 1.03
N LYS A 71 6.36 -2.54 2.26
CA LYS A 71 5.10 -2.78 3.01
C LYS A 71 3.90 -2.18 2.28
N ILE A 72 4.01 -0.92 1.82
CA ILE A 72 2.95 -0.28 1.05
C ILE A 72 2.64 -1.09 -0.22
N PHE A 73 3.69 -1.52 -0.94
CA PHE A 73 3.57 -2.34 -2.14
C PHE A 73 2.89 -3.69 -1.87
N TYR A 74 3.24 -4.35 -0.78
CA TYR A 74 2.63 -5.61 -0.38
C TYR A 74 1.13 -5.48 -0.10
N PHE A 75 0.74 -4.50 0.72
CA PHE A 75 -0.65 -4.34 1.15
C PHE A 75 -1.56 -3.70 0.10
N ASN A 76 -1.02 -2.84 -0.76
CA ASN A 76 -1.82 -2.04 -1.68
C ASN A 76 -1.56 -2.34 -3.16
N GLY A 77 -0.63 -3.22 -3.46
CA GLY A 77 -0.21 -3.53 -4.82
C GLY A 77 0.54 -2.38 -5.49
N LYS A 78 0.85 -2.60 -6.76
CA LYS A 78 1.58 -1.62 -7.59
C LYS A 78 0.78 -0.32 -7.75
N GLU A 79 -0.49 -0.41 -8.14
CA GLU A 79 -1.37 0.75 -8.37
C GLU A 79 -1.48 1.62 -7.12
N GLY A 80 -1.69 1.00 -5.95
CA GLY A 80 -1.79 1.73 -4.69
C GLY A 80 -0.49 2.41 -4.26
N LEU A 81 0.67 1.76 -4.44
CA LEU A 81 1.96 2.37 -4.17
C LEU A 81 2.21 3.58 -5.08
N VAL A 82 1.96 3.42 -6.39
CA VAL A 82 2.15 4.48 -7.39
C VAL A 82 1.22 5.67 -7.10
N ASP A 83 -0.03 5.42 -6.75
CA ASP A 83 -0.98 6.48 -6.36
C ASP A 83 -0.47 7.29 -5.15
N ILE A 84 0.02 6.60 -4.12
CA ILE A 84 0.56 7.23 -2.90
C ILE A 84 1.79 8.08 -3.24
N LEU A 85 2.75 7.55 -4.01
CA LEU A 85 3.97 8.27 -4.36
C LEU A 85 3.67 9.47 -5.28
N ASN A 86 2.84 9.27 -6.30
CA ASN A 86 2.41 10.34 -7.20
C ASN A 86 1.69 11.45 -6.44
N TYR A 87 0.79 11.12 -5.50
CA TYR A 87 0.11 12.14 -4.72
C TYR A 87 1.10 13.06 -4.00
N LYS A 88 2.18 12.50 -3.43
CA LYS A 88 3.25 13.28 -2.84
C LYS A 88 3.98 14.15 -3.86
N ILE A 89 4.35 13.59 -5.01
CA ILE A 89 5.04 14.31 -6.09
C ILE A 89 4.18 15.50 -6.56
N TYR A 90 2.92 15.25 -6.87
CA TYR A 90 2.01 16.23 -7.46
C TYR A 90 1.57 17.33 -6.47
N THR A 91 1.56 17.05 -5.18
CA THR A 91 1.18 18.02 -4.14
C THR A 91 2.36 18.73 -3.49
N SER A 92 3.59 18.31 -3.76
CA SER A 92 4.81 18.94 -3.22
C SER A 92 5.17 20.21 -3.98
N LYS A 93 5.79 21.17 -3.28
CA LYS A 93 6.25 22.44 -3.89
C LYS A 93 7.40 22.22 -4.89
N LYS A 94 8.25 21.23 -4.65
CA LYS A 94 9.40 20.88 -5.49
C LYS A 94 9.31 19.39 -5.86
N LEU A 95 9.76 19.08 -7.08
CA LEU A 95 9.86 17.69 -7.54
C LEU A 95 10.91 16.95 -6.72
N ASP A 96 10.51 15.86 -6.09
CA ASP A 96 11.41 14.91 -5.46
C ASP A 96 11.77 13.81 -6.46
N LYS A 97 12.94 13.92 -7.08
CA LYS A 97 13.45 12.94 -8.06
C LYS A 97 13.60 11.54 -7.46
N ASN A 98 13.84 11.42 -6.15
CA ASN A 98 13.95 10.13 -5.50
C ASN A 98 12.62 9.37 -5.53
N LEU A 99 11.50 10.06 -5.32
CA LEU A 99 10.16 9.43 -5.42
C LEU A 99 9.88 8.95 -6.85
N VAL A 100 10.28 9.70 -7.87
CA VAL A 100 10.14 9.26 -9.28
C VAL A 100 10.97 7.99 -9.52
N ASN A 101 12.22 7.94 -9.05
CA ASN A 101 13.06 6.75 -9.16
C ASN A 101 12.46 5.55 -8.43
N GLN A 102 11.80 5.75 -7.28
CA GLN A 102 11.10 4.67 -6.57
C GLN A 102 9.92 4.13 -7.38
N ILE A 103 9.13 4.99 -8.02
CA ILE A 103 8.05 4.53 -8.92
C ILE A 103 8.63 3.62 -10.00
N ASN A 104 9.64 4.08 -10.74
CA ASN A 104 10.27 3.31 -11.81
C ASN A 104 10.85 1.97 -11.30
N PHE A 105 11.43 1.97 -10.09
CA PHE A 105 11.93 0.75 -9.46
C PHE A 105 10.83 -0.28 -9.23
N PHE A 106 9.67 0.14 -8.72
CA PHE A 106 8.56 -0.78 -8.41
C PHE A 106 7.71 -1.16 -9.62
N GLU A 107 7.81 -0.44 -10.75
CA GLU A 107 7.08 -0.79 -11.99
C GLU A 107 7.37 -2.22 -12.46
N ASN A 108 8.62 -2.67 -12.31
CA ASN A 108 9.09 -3.99 -12.75
C ASN A 108 9.19 -5.00 -11.60
N LYS A 109 8.62 -4.71 -10.42
CA LYS A 109 8.63 -5.64 -9.29
C LYS A 109 7.30 -6.39 -9.17
N GLU A 110 7.42 -7.63 -8.71
CA GLU A 110 6.26 -8.41 -8.28
C GLU A 110 6.00 -8.21 -6.79
N VAL A 111 4.72 -8.25 -6.42
CA VAL A 111 4.34 -8.21 -5.01
C VAL A 111 4.89 -9.45 -4.31
N PRO A 112 5.64 -9.31 -3.20
CA PRO A 112 6.17 -10.44 -2.46
C PRO A 112 5.05 -11.41 -2.07
N LYS A 113 5.33 -12.71 -2.11
CA LYS A 113 4.40 -13.76 -1.68
C LYS A 113 5.03 -14.56 -0.56
N LEU A 114 4.26 -14.78 0.51
CA LEU A 114 4.68 -15.70 1.57
C LEU A 114 4.68 -17.12 1.00
N SER A 115 5.81 -17.82 1.14
CA SER A 115 5.95 -19.20 0.62
C SER A 115 5.23 -20.24 1.47
N VAL A 116 4.89 -19.90 2.72
CA VAL A 116 4.23 -20.81 3.67
C VAL A 116 2.73 -20.65 3.56
N THR A 117 2.03 -21.77 3.42
CA THR A 117 0.57 -21.86 3.35
C THR A 117 -0.02 -22.51 4.59
N GLY A 118 -1.34 -22.37 4.80
CA GLY A 118 -2.04 -23.11 5.85
C GLY A 118 -1.91 -24.64 5.68
N GLY A 119 -1.91 -25.14 4.43
CA GLY A 119 -1.68 -26.55 4.14
C GLY A 119 -0.29 -27.05 4.56
N ASP A 120 0.74 -26.20 4.44
CA ASP A 120 2.08 -26.53 4.90
C ASP A 120 2.13 -26.62 6.44
N LEU A 121 1.40 -25.74 7.14
CA LEU A 121 1.33 -25.79 8.60
C LEU A 121 0.67 -27.08 9.10
N ILE A 122 -0.35 -27.57 8.40
CA ILE A 122 -1.03 -28.82 8.74
C ILE A 122 -0.12 -30.01 8.43
N LYS A 123 0.44 -30.10 7.21
CA LYS A 123 1.17 -31.28 6.73
C LYS A 123 2.56 -31.40 7.31
N ASN A 124 3.31 -30.28 7.39
CA ASN A 124 4.74 -30.31 7.73
C ASN A 124 5.00 -30.02 9.22
N PHE A 125 4.04 -29.36 9.89
CA PHE A 125 4.19 -28.95 11.29
C PHE A 125 3.11 -29.53 12.20
N GLY A 126 2.17 -30.34 11.68
CA GLY A 126 1.18 -31.05 12.48
C GLY A 126 0.16 -30.17 13.19
N ILE A 127 -0.06 -28.94 12.73
CA ILE A 127 -1.07 -28.05 13.31
C ILE A 127 -2.47 -28.57 12.97
N PRO A 128 -3.35 -28.80 13.94
CA PRO A 128 -4.72 -29.23 13.66
C PRO A 128 -5.45 -28.22 12.77
N GLU A 129 -6.23 -28.73 11.80
CA GLU A 129 -7.06 -27.89 10.95
C GLU A 129 -8.04 -27.05 11.78
N GLY A 130 -8.22 -25.78 11.43
CA GLY A 130 -9.15 -24.87 12.08
C GLY A 130 -8.60 -23.46 12.25
N GLN A 131 -9.23 -22.69 13.14
CA GLN A 131 -8.93 -21.29 13.39
C GLN A 131 -7.45 -21.05 13.76
N ARG A 132 -6.83 -21.96 14.52
CA ARG A 132 -5.44 -21.86 14.95
C ARG A 132 -4.44 -21.79 13.77
N VAL A 133 -4.72 -22.49 12.67
CA VAL A 133 -3.89 -22.42 11.45
C VAL A 133 -3.87 -21.00 10.90
N GLY A 134 -5.03 -20.34 10.83
CA GLY A 134 -5.15 -18.96 10.34
C GLY A 134 -4.44 -17.95 11.25
N GLU A 135 -4.54 -18.13 12.56
CA GLU A 135 -3.87 -17.28 13.56
C GLU A 135 -2.34 -17.41 13.43
N LYS A 136 -1.81 -18.62 13.39
CA LYS A 136 -0.39 -18.89 13.23
C LYS A 136 0.17 -18.41 11.88
N LEU A 137 -0.60 -18.60 10.80
CA LEU A 137 -0.21 -18.06 9.49
C LEU A 137 -0.09 -16.54 9.52
N LYS A 138 -0.99 -15.85 10.22
CA LYS A 138 -0.97 -14.40 10.40
C LYS A 138 0.22 -13.92 11.24
N GLU A 139 0.59 -14.66 12.28
CA GLU A 139 1.81 -14.40 13.06
C GLU A 139 3.07 -14.55 12.20
N ILE A 140 3.16 -15.63 11.42
CA ILE A 140 4.26 -15.88 10.47
C ILE A 140 4.35 -14.76 9.43
N GLU A 141 3.23 -14.36 8.83
CA GLU A 141 3.14 -13.26 7.88
C GLU A 141 3.66 -11.94 8.48
N ASN A 142 3.25 -11.61 9.70
CA ASN A 142 3.69 -10.40 10.39
C ASN A 142 5.21 -10.40 10.63
N VAL A 143 5.78 -11.51 11.06
CA VAL A 143 7.23 -11.64 11.26
C VAL A 143 7.95 -11.53 9.92
N TRP A 144 7.46 -12.20 8.86
CA TRP A 144 8.00 -12.15 7.52
C TRP A 144 8.02 -10.73 6.93
N ILE A 145 6.91 -9.98 7.03
CA ILE A 145 6.83 -8.58 6.59
C ILE A 145 7.82 -7.70 7.36
N ASN A 146 7.91 -7.86 8.68
CA ASN A 146 8.79 -7.05 9.51
C ASN A 146 10.27 -7.38 9.32
N ASN A 147 10.57 -8.57 8.84
CA ASN A 147 11.92 -9.03 8.51
C ASN A 147 12.25 -8.89 7.01
N ASN A 148 11.76 -7.81 6.37
CA ASN A 148 12.01 -7.52 4.95
C ASN A 148 11.63 -8.67 4.00
N PHE A 149 10.49 -9.31 4.24
CA PHE A 149 9.95 -10.42 3.45
C PHE A 149 10.88 -11.65 3.42
N LYS A 150 11.55 -11.91 4.55
CA LYS A 150 12.38 -13.10 4.76
C LYS A 150 11.96 -13.80 6.04
N ILE A 151 11.85 -15.11 6.00
CA ILE A 151 11.61 -15.93 7.19
C ILE A 151 12.34 -17.26 7.04
N SER A 152 12.87 -17.78 8.14
CA SER A 152 13.52 -19.08 8.18
C SER A 152 12.61 -20.12 8.82
N ASP A 153 12.82 -21.40 8.51
CA ASP A 153 12.08 -22.51 9.12
C ASP A 153 12.23 -22.52 10.65
N LYS A 154 13.40 -22.11 11.16
CA LYS A 154 13.63 -21.96 12.60
C LYS A 154 12.68 -20.94 13.23
N ASN A 155 12.45 -19.80 12.56
CA ASN A 155 11.52 -18.78 13.03
C ASN A 155 10.08 -19.28 12.97
N ILE A 156 9.72 -20.02 11.91
CA ILE A 156 8.39 -20.62 11.77
C ILE A 156 8.15 -21.60 12.93
N LYS A 157 9.06 -22.54 13.18
CA LYS A 157 8.95 -23.49 14.32
C LYS A 157 8.75 -22.77 15.64
N LYS A 158 9.56 -21.75 15.93
CA LYS A 158 9.43 -20.97 17.17
C LYS A 158 8.05 -20.30 17.32
N ILE A 159 7.46 -19.81 16.24
CA ILE A 159 6.12 -19.21 16.25
C ILE A 159 5.04 -20.26 16.51
N LEU A 160 5.24 -21.47 15.97
CA LEU A 160 4.26 -22.56 16.12
C LEU A 160 4.28 -23.19 17.54
N GLU A 161 5.42 -23.15 18.22
CA GLU A 161 5.62 -23.65 19.60
C GLU A 161 5.13 -22.66 20.66
N SER A 162 4.92 -21.39 20.33
CA SER A 162 4.36 -20.36 21.23
C SER A 162 2.84 -20.38 21.25
#